data_08568ed9ef8f0f22160d6329440d6a1c
#
_entry.id   08568ed9ef8f0f22160d6329440d6a1c
#
_cell.length_a   1.000
_cell.length_b   1.000
_cell.length_c   1.000
_cell.angle_alpha   90.00
_cell.angle_beta   90.00
_cell.angle_gamma   90.00
#
_symmetry.space_group_name_H-M   'P 1'
#
loop_
_entity.id
_entity.type
_entity.pdbx_description
1 polymer ?
#
loop_
_entity_poly.entity_id
_entity_poly.type
_entity_poly.pdbx_seq_one_letter_code
_entity_poly.pdbx_strand_id
1 'polypeptide(L)'
;FAPMGDPMELQVHGYELTLRLADADKIQVEPIKSRTRSHDRVDRFKDTEHPGLGEEGKFHAKGDGNPLPEGTTLTYALVGNQNCGKTTLFNQITGSNQHVGNFPGVTVDRKDGSIKGYPNTNVTDLPGIYSMSPYSSEEIVSRNFVLDEKPKAIINIVDATNIERNLYLTMQLLEMDIPMVIALNMMDEVTGNQGSIDVNTMEKMLGVPVIPISAAKNEGVDELIKH
;
A
#
# COMPACT_ATOMS: atom_id res chain seq x y z
N PHE A 1 -10.44 35.58 -9.38
CA PHE A 1 -10.14 36.84 -8.64
C PHE A 1 -11.34 37.24 -7.79
N ALA A 2 -11.11 37.52 -6.49
CA ALA A 2 -12.11 38.16 -5.65
C ALA A 2 -12.55 39.53 -6.26
N PRO A 3 -13.72 40.07 -5.90
CA PRO A 3 -14.29 41.27 -6.53
C PRO A 3 -13.37 42.51 -6.56
N MET A 4 -12.28 42.53 -5.79
CA MET A 4 -11.26 43.57 -5.78
C MET A 4 -9.87 43.07 -6.24
N GLY A 5 -9.79 41.85 -6.81
CA GLY A 5 -8.55 41.28 -7.35
C GLY A 5 -7.57 40.71 -6.31
N ASP A 6 -7.89 40.75 -5.04
CA ASP A 6 -7.10 40.18 -3.96
C ASP A 6 -8.03 39.43 -2.95
N PRO A 7 -7.82 38.18 -2.62
CA PRO A 7 -6.74 37.29 -3.08
C PRO A 7 -6.93 36.72 -4.50
N MET A 8 -5.84 36.25 -5.06
CA MET A 8 -5.78 35.52 -6.31
C MET A 8 -6.00 34.01 -6.05
N GLU A 9 -6.85 33.38 -6.82
CA GLU A 9 -7.08 31.93 -6.80
C GLU A 9 -6.23 31.25 -7.87
N LEU A 10 -5.51 30.23 -7.47
CA LEU A 10 -4.69 29.38 -8.34
C LEU A 10 -5.16 27.94 -8.23
N GLN A 11 -5.20 27.25 -9.35
CA GLN A 11 -5.44 25.82 -9.37
C GLN A 11 -4.14 25.06 -9.60
N VAL A 12 -3.68 24.32 -8.59
CA VAL A 12 -2.44 23.56 -8.62
C VAL A 12 -2.75 22.10 -8.35
N HIS A 13 -2.49 21.22 -9.31
CA HIS A 13 -2.78 19.78 -9.23
C HIS A 13 -4.21 19.42 -8.77
N GLY A 14 -5.20 20.23 -9.19
CA GLY A 14 -6.60 20.02 -8.81
C GLY A 14 -7.03 20.63 -7.48
N TYR A 15 -6.11 21.25 -6.74
CA TYR A 15 -6.41 22.01 -5.52
C TYR A 15 -6.52 23.49 -5.81
N GLU A 16 -7.49 24.16 -5.20
CA GLU A 16 -7.60 25.61 -5.20
C GLU A 16 -6.73 26.19 -4.10
N LEU A 17 -5.76 27.01 -4.51
CA LEU A 17 -4.87 27.73 -3.60
C LEU A 17 -5.17 29.22 -3.71
N THR A 18 -5.44 29.85 -2.57
CA THR A 18 -5.70 31.28 -2.48
C THR A 18 -4.47 32.02 -1.95
N LEU A 19 -3.92 32.94 -2.73
CA LEU A 19 -2.74 33.74 -2.36
C LEU A 19 -3.07 35.24 -2.41
N ARG A 20 -2.56 35.98 -1.46
CA ARG A 20 -2.58 37.44 -1.54
C ARG A 20 -1.60 37.92 -2.60
N LEU A 21 -1.93 38.99 -3.33
CA LEU A 21 -1.07 39.54 -4.36
C LEU A 21 0.36 39.85 -3.85
N ALA A 22 0.46 40.37 -2.64
CA ALA A 22 1.75 40.68 -2.01
C ALA A 22 2.63 39.43 -1.74
N ASP A 23 2.04 38.24 -1.63
CA ASP A 23 2.75 36.97 -1.49
C ASP A 23 2.99 36.33 -2.85
N ALA A 24 2.07 36.48 -3.79
CA ALA A 24 2.23 36.03 -5.15
C ALA A 24 3.39 36.73 -5.89
N ASP A 25 3.63 38.00 -5.63
CA ASP A 25 4.76 38.77 -6.18
C ASP A 25 6.14 38.22 -5.76
N LYS A 26 6.20 37.43 -4.71
CA LYS A 26 7.44 36.77 -4.24
C LYS A 26 7.73 35.46 -4.96
N ILE A 27 6.77 34.93 -5.73
CA ILE A 27 6.85 33.63 -6.42
C ILE A 27 7.34 33.85 -7.84
N GLN A 28 8.51 33.32 -8.15
CA GLN A 28 9.02 33.31 -9.52
C GLN A 28 8.48 32.06 -10.22
N VAL A 29 7.79 32.27 -11.35
CA VAL A 29 7.28 31.19 -12.18
C VAL A 29 7.97 31.23 -13.55
N GLU A 30 8.39 30.07 -14.03
CA GLU A 30 8.87 29.88 -15.39
C GLU A 30 7.80 29.18 -16.24
N PRO A 31 7.49 29.68 -17.44
CA PRO A 31 6.56 28.98 -18.32
C PRO A 31 7.18 27.66 -18.76
N ILE A 32 6.60 26.55 -18.34
CA ILE A 32 6.95 25.24 -18.87
C ILE A 32 6.45 25.20 -20.30
N LYS A 33 7.38 25.16 -21.29
CA LYS A 33 7.01 24.84 -22.66
C LYS A 33 6.22 23.54 -22.62
N SER A 34 4.96 23.59 -23.03
CA SER A 34 4.09 22.43 -23.09
C SER A 34 4.83 21.33 -23.86
N ARG A 35 5.35 20.33 -23.13
CA ARG A 35 5.62 19.06 -23.78
C ARG A 35 4.27 18.59 -24.27
N THR A 36 4.09 18.61 -25.60
CA THR A 36 3.02 17.89 -26.25
C THR A 36 3.08 16.48 -25.66
N ARG A 37 2.21 16.19 -24.68
CA ARG A 37 1.99 14.82 -24.25
C ARG A 37 1.42 14.13 -25.48
N SER A 38 2.28 13.40 -26.19
CA SER A 38 1.78 12.41 -27.11
C SER A 38 0.85 11.54 -26.27
N HIS A 39 -0.41 11.49 -26.68
CA HIS A 39 -1.40 10.57 -26.14
C HIS A 39 -1.06 9.14 -26.63
N ASP A 40 0.15 8.69 -26.43
CA ASP A 40 0.43 7.29 -26.33
C ASP A 40 -0.09 6.88 -24.94
N ARG A 41 -1.39 6.64 -24.88
CA ARG A 41 -1.99 5.78 -23.88
C ARG A 41 -1.38 4.38 -24.07
N VAL A 42 -0.14 4.26 -23.65
CA VAL A 42 0.43 2.96 -23.44
C VAL A 42 -0.36 2.40 -22.27
N ASP A 43 -1.05 1.31 -22.51
CA ASP A 43 -1.61 0.41 -21.50
C ASP A 43 -0.43 -0.14 -20.67
N ARG A 44 0.24 0.75 -19.90
CA ARG A 44 1.47 0.45 -19.15
C ARG A 44 1.25 -0.59 -18.06
N PHE A 45 0.00 -0.92 -17.78
CA PHE A 45 -0.38 -1.97 -16.84
C PHE A 45 -0.38 -3.37 -17.44
N LYS A 46 -0.50 -3.53 -18.77
CA LYS A 46 -0.53 -4.85 -19.41
C LYS A 46 0.84 -5.43 -19.72
N ASP A 47 1.86 -4.56 -19.80
CA ASP A 47 3.21 -4.95 -20.26
C ASP A 47 4.30 -4.74 -19.21
N THR A 48 3.93 -4.46 -17.96
CA THR A 48 4.91 -4.39 -16.89
C THR A 48 5.15 -5.81 -16.40
N GLU A 49 6.10 -6.51 -17.01
CA GLU A 49 6.64 -7.72 -16.39
C GLU A 49 7.10 -7.35 -14.97
N HIS A 50 6.42 -7.93 -13.99
CA HIS A 50 6.85 -7.82 -12.60
C HIS A 50 8.29 -8.35 -12.51
N PRO A 51 9.23 -7.69 -11.78
CA PRO A 51 10.65 -8.07 -11.78
C PRO A 51 10.94 -9.46 -11.20
N GLY A 52 9.95 -10.30 -11.09
CA GLY A 52 10.06 -11.68 -10.65
C GLY A 52 9.57 -11.89 -9.22
N LEU A 53 9.18 -13.11 -8.96
CA LEU A 53 8.60 -13.56 -7.69
C LEU A 53 9.62 -13.86 -6.60
N GLY A 54 10.84 -13.41 -6.71
CA GLY A 54 11.90 -13.69 -5.75
C GLY A 54 12.64 -15.00 -5.97
N GLU A 55 12.14 -15.95 -6.74
CA GLU A 55 12.82 -17.22 -7.00
C GLU A 55 13.97 -17.09 -8.01
N GLU A 56 13.84 -16.21 -8.98
CA GLU A 56 14.90 -15.79 -9.91
C GLU A 56 14.97 -14.27 -10.02
N GLY A 57 14.26 -13.59 -9.15
CA GLY A 57 14.02 -12.16 -9.22
C GLY A 57 15.04 -11.36 -8.44
N LYS A 58 14.78 -10.08 -8.41
CA LYS A 58 15.65 -9.03 -7.92
C LYS A 58 15.90 -9.06 -6.41
N PHE A 59 14.95 -9.64 -5.63
CA PHE A 59 14.97 -9.59 -4.18
C PHE A 59 15.55 -10.85 -3.53
N HIS A 60 15.51 -12.00 -4.23
CA HIS A 60 16.06 -13.26 -3.74
C HIS A 60 16.72 -14.02 -4.88
N ALA A 61 17.97 -14.41 -4.72
CA ALA A 61 18.60 -15.38 -5.61
C ALA A 61 18.11 -16.78 -5.25
N LYS A 62 17.95 -17.64 -6.26
CA LYS A 62 17.53 -19.04 -6.03
C LYS A 62 18.58 -19.75 -5.15
N GLY A 63 18.14 -20.18 -3.97
CA GLY A 63 19.02 -20.81 -2.96
C GLY A 63 19.49 -19.87 -1.86
N ASP A 64 19.18 -18.57 -1.93
CA ASP A 64 19.39 -17.66 -0.80
C ASP A 64 18.30 -17.89 0.25
N GLY A 65 18.73 -18.01 1.49
CA GLY A 65 17.83 -18.12 2.64
C GLY A 65 17.86 -19.49 3.32
N ASN A 66 17.30 -19.54 4.51
CA ASN A 66 17.06 -20.77 5.24
C ASN A 66 15.61 -21.20 4.98
N PRO A 67 15.35 -22.21 4.14
CA PRO A 67 13.99 -22.68 3.93
C PRO A 67 13.40 -23.12 5.28
N LEU A 68 12.19 -22.67 5.57
CA LEU A 68 11.50 -23.08 6.77
C LEU A 68 11.20 -24.58 6.71
N PRO A 69 11.23 -25.31 7.85
CA PRO A 69 10.88 -26.72 7.89
C PRO A 69 9.51 -26.98 7.26
N GLU A 70 9.37 -28.07 6.51
CA GLU A 70 8.09 -28.49 5.95
C GLU A 70 7.03 -28.58 7.06
N GLY A 71 5.84 -28.04 6.80
CA GLY A 71 4.74 -27.99 7.76
C GLY A 71 4.77 -26.78 8.71
N THR A 72 5.73 -25.88 8.60
CA THR A 72 5.72 -24.63 9.38
C THR A 72 4.54 -23.75 8.93
N THR A 73 3.73 -23.32 9.91
CA THR A 73 2.67 -22.34 9.63
C THR A 73 3.30 -20.96 9.40
N LEU A 74 3.03 -20.39 8.23
CA LEU A 74 3.44 -19.03 7.90
C LEU A 74 2.41 -18.03 8.42
N THR A 75 2.86 -17.07 9.22
CA THR A 75 2.01 -16.03 9.79
C THR A 75 2.25 -14.72 9.07
N TYR A 76 1.16 -14.10 8.58
CA TYR A 76 1.18 -12.82 7.87
C TYR A 76 0.35 -11.79 8.62
N ALA A 77 0.81 -10.56 8.67
CA ALA A 77 0.02 -9.43 9.16
C ALA A 77 -0.42 -8.55 7.98
N LEU A 78 -1.72 -8.29 7.89
CA LEU A 78 -2.25 -7.27 7.00
C LEU A 78 -2.18 -5.91 7.71
N VAL A 79 -1.34 -5.02 7.22
CA VAL A 79 -1.09 -3.70 7.81
C VAL A 79 -1.39 -2.60 6.80
N GLY A 80 -1.93 -1.50 7.25
CA GLY A 80 -2.18 -0.33 6.39
C GLY A 80 -3.08 0.69 7.07
N ASN A 81 -3.25 1.82 6.42
CA ASN A 81 -4.08 2.91 6.92
C ASN A 81 -5.55 2.53 7.02
N GLN A 82 -6.33 3.33 7.73
CA GLN A 82 -7.79 3.17 7.71
C GLN A 82 -8.31 3.41 6.29
N ASN A 83 -9.31 2.63 5.89
CA ASN A 83 -9.98 2.72 4.59
C ASN A 83 -9.11 2.41 3.36
N CYS A 84 -7.89 1.90 3.50
CA CYS A 84 -7.05 1.49 2.37
C CYS A 84 -7.50 0.17 1.70
N GLY A 85 -8.57 -0.47 2.19
CA GLY A 85 -9.11 -1.71 1.63
C GLY A 85 -8.61 -3.02 2.26
N LYS A 86 -8.03 -2.99 3.49
CA LYS A 86 -7.52 -4.18 4.20
C LYS A 86 -8.55 -5.30 4.29
N THR A 87 -9.70 -5.03 4.87
CA THR A 87 -10.74 -6.05 5.06
C THR A 87 -11.28 -6.59 3.74
N THR A 88 -11.33 -5.76 2.69
CA THR A 88 -11.71 -6.22 1.36
C THR A 88 -10.68 -7.21 0.82
N LEU A 89 -9.40 -6.87 0.89
CA LEU A 89 -8.32 -7.76 0.48
C LEU A 89 -8.29 -9.04 1.32
N PHE A 90 -8.41 -8.92 2.65
CA PHE A 90 -8.49 -10.07 3.55
C PHE A 90 -9.58 -11.06 3.13
N ASN A 91 -10.78 -10.56 2.81
CA ASN A 91 -11.89 -11.40 2.35
C ASN A 91 -11.59 -12.05 0.99
N GLN A 92 -10.88 -11.38 0.09
CA GLN A 92 -10.49 -11.93 -1.20
C GLN A 92 -9.49 -13.07 -1.05
N ILE A 93 -8.46 -12.90 -0.22
CA ILE A 93 -7.39 -13.90 -0.08
C ILE A 93 -7.79 -15.10 0.80
N THR A 94 -8.65 -14.90 1.82
CA THR A 94 -9.06 -15.97 2.75
C THR A 94 -10.38 -16.62 2.39
N GLY A 95 -11.31 -15.89 1.78
CA GLY A 95 -12.65 -16.39 1.46
C GLY A 95 -13.46 -16.73 2.72
N SER A 96 -14.00 -17.95 2.79
CA SER A 96 -14.79 -18.44 3.92
C SER A 96 -13.97 -18.98 5.09
N ASN A 97 -12.65 -19.09 4.94
CA ASN A 97 -11.75 -19.68 5.93
C ASN A 97 -11.29 -18.63 6.96
N GLN A 98 -12.25 -18.00 7.62
CA GLN A 98 -12.00 -16.93 8.58
C GLN A 98 -12.41 -17.34 9.98
N HIS A 99 -11.63 -16.89 10.95
CA HIS A 99 -11.93 -17.00 12.37
C HIS A 99 -12.00 -15.61 12.97
N VAL A 100 -13.08 -15.32 13.70
CA VAL A 100 -13.30 -14.02 14.34
C VAL A 100 -13.22 -14.19 15.85
N GLY A 101 -12.44 -13.36 16.50
CA GLY A 101 -12.28 -13.30 17.95
C GLY A 101 -11.90 -11.89 18.37
N ASN A 102 -11.35 -11.75 19.57
CA ASN A 102 -10.80 -10.48 20.03
C ASN A 102 -9.30 -10.62 20.27
N PHE A 103 -8.58 -9.51 20.13
CA PHE A 103 -7.18 -9.49 20.57
C PHE A 103 -7.09 -9.67 22.09
N PRO A 104 -6.07 -10.37 22.59
CA PRO A 104 -5.93 -10.64 24.02
C PRO A 104 -5.95 -9.36 24.87
N GLY A 105 -6.82 -9.33 25.88
CA GLY A 105 -6.88 -8.24 26.86
C GLY A 105 -7.56 -6.94 26.42
N VAL A 106 -8.15 -6.92 25.22
CA VAL A 106 -8.85 -5.75 24.66
C VAL A 106 -10.13 -6.16 23.95
N THR A 107 -11.05 -5.19 23.74
CA THR A 107 -12.32 -5.40 23.04
C THR A 107 -12.22 -5.10 21.53
N VAL A 108 -11.03 -5.27 20.96
CA VAL A 108 -10.76 -5.04 19.54
C VAL A 108 -10.90 -6.35 18.79
N ASP A 109 -11.67 -6.35 17.71
CA ASP A 109 -11.90 -7.52 16.88
C ASP A 109 -10.61 -8.00 16.22
N ARG A 110 -10.39 -9.31 16.27
CA ARG A 110 -9.31 -10.03 15.58
C ARG A 110 -9.92 -10.92 14.51
N LYS A 111 -9.43 -10.82 13.31
CA LYS A 111 -9.80 -11.68 12.19
C LYS A 111 -8.57 -12.39 11.67
N ASP A 112 -8.60 -13.71 11.75
CA ASP A 112 -7.55 -14.59 11.23
C ASP A 112 -8.14 -15.45 10.11
N GLY A 113 -7.32 -15.82 9.13
CA GLY A 113 -7.74 -16.72 8.08
C GLY A 113 -6.57 -17.32 7.31
N SER A 114 -6.79 -18.47 6.70
CA SER A 114 -5.80 -19.11 5.83
C SER A 114 -5.98 -18.62 4.39
N ILE A 115 -4.88 -18.43 3.68
CA ILE A 115 -4.90 -18.08 2.26
C ILE A 115 -5.49 -19.24 1.46
N LYS A 116 -6.38 -18.94 0.52
CA LYS A 116 -6.99 -19.95 -0.37
C LYS A 116 -5.90 -20.74 -1.10
N GLY A 117 -5.98 -22.07 -1.00
CA GLY A 117 -4.99 -22.97 -1.61
C GLY A 117 -3.71 -23.18 -0.79
N TYR A 118 -3.53 -22.45 0.31
CA TYR A 118 -2.35 -22.53 1.18
C TYR A 118 -2.75 -22.75 2.65
N PRO A 119 -3.13 -23.99 3.06
CA PRO A 119 -3.69 -24.25 4.39
C PRO A 119 -2.70 -23.99 5.54
N ASN A 120 -1.38 -24.01 5.27
CA ASN A 120 -0.35 -23.75 6.27
C ASN A 120 -0.01 -22.26 6.40
N THR A 121 -0.94 -21.37 6.02
CA THR A 121 -0.80 -19.94 6.19
C THR A 121 -1.82 -19.42 7.18
N ASN A 122 -1.47 -18.39 7.90
CA ASN A 122 -2.38 -17.65 8.76
C ASN A 122 -2.19 -16.15 8.55
N VAL A 123 -3.23 -15.48 8.08
CA VAL A 123 -3.23 -14.02 7.86
C VAL A 123 -4.10 -13.38 8.91
N THR A 124 -3.58 -12.37 9.59
CA THR A 124 -4.33 -11.57 10.57
C THR A 124 -4.64 -10.20 9.99
N ASP A 125 -5.93 -9.84 9.94
CA ASP A 125 -6.39 -8.48 9.57
C ASP A 125 -6.23 -7.56 10.78
N LEU A 126 -5.29 -6.64 10.72
CA LEU A 126 -5.02 -5.69 11.80
C LEU A 126 -5.89 -4.43 11.67
N PRO A 127 -6.30 -3.81 12.79
CA PRO A 127 -6.88 -2.47 12.77
C PRO A 127 -6.02 -1.48 11.97
N GLY A 128 -6.66 -0.51 11.31
CA GLY A 128 -5.96 0.50 10.53
C GLY A 128 -5.10 1.41 11.42
N ILE A 129 -3.86 1.62 11.01
CA ILE A 129 -2.93 2.53 11.68
C ILE A 129 -2.32 3.50 10.67
N TYR A 130 -1.96 4.69 11.12
CA TYR A 130 -1.29 5.69 10.29
C TYR A 130 0.21 5.79 10.56
N SER A 131 0.63 5.32 11.73
CA SER A 131 2.04 5.30 12.13
C SER A 131 2.28 4.29 13.25
N MET A 132 3.55 3.91 13.46
CA MET A 132 3.98 3.09 14.59
C MET A 132 4.00 3.86 15.93
N SER A 133 3.58 5.13 15.92
CA SER A 133 3.32 5.95 17.12
C SER A 133 1.81 6.07 17.32
N PRO A 134 1.15 5.08 17.94
CA PRO A 134 -0.30 4.98 18.00
C PRO A 134 -0.90 5.97 19.00
N TYR A 135 -2.10 6.47 18.67
CA TYR A 135 -2.89 7.34 19.53
C TYR A 135 -4.16 6.66 20.06
N SER A 136 -4.67 5.65 19.37
CA SER A 136 -5.87 4.91 19.76
C SER A 136 -5.53 3.51 20.30
N SER A 137 -6.47 2.91 21.05
CA SER A 137 -6.34 1.54 21.53
C SER A 137 -6.22 0.52 20.40
N GLU A 138 -6.92 0.76 19.28
CA GLU A 138 -6.87 -0.09 18.09
C GLU A 138 -5.51 -0.02 17.41
N GLU A 139 -4.94 1.20 17.28
CA GLU A 139 -3.59 1.38 16.72
C GLU A 139 -2.52 0.74 17.61
N ILE A 140 -2.68 0.81 18.94
CA ILE A 140 -1.78 0.13 19.89
C ILE A 140 -1.78 -1.38 19.65
N VAL A 141 -2.95 -1.97 19.43
CA VAL A 141 -3.07 -3.41 19.13
C VAL A 141 -2.31 -3.79 17.87
N SER A 142 -2.49 -3.03 16.79
CA SER A 142 -1.78 -3.29 15.51
C SER A 142 -0.27 -3.17 15.67
N ARG A 143 0.20 -2.12 16.33
CA ARG A 143 1.62 -1.94 16.63
C ARG A 143 2.19 -3.10 17.45
N ASN A 144 1.53 -3.45 18.55
CA ASN A 144 2.02 -4.49 19.45
C ASN A 144 2.00 -5.86 18.75
N PHE A 145 1.01 -6.14 17.91
CA PHE A 145 0.99 -7.36 17.11
C PHE A 145 2.24 -7.48 16.23
N VAL A 146 2.60 -6.43 15.53
CA VAL A 146 3.77 -6.45 14.66
C VAL A 146 5.07 -6.59 15.46
N LEU A 147 5.18 -5.91 16.62
CA LEU A 147 6.40 -5.92 17.45
C LEU A 147 6.57 -7.20 18.26
N ASP A 148 5.49 -7.71 18.85
CA ASP A 148 5.53 -8.78 19.85
C ASP A 148 5.30 -10.16 19.22
N GLU A 149 4.28 -10.29 18.34
CA GLU A 149 3.95 -11.55 17.65
C GLU A 149 4.92 -11.86 16.50
N LYS A 150 5.62 -10.86 15.98
CA LYS A 150 6.64 -10.96 14.92
C LYS A 150 6.18 -11.85 13.77
N PRO A 151 5.20 -11.41 12.98
CA PRO A 151 4.73 -12.19 11.85
C PRO A 151 5.90 -12.51 10.91
N LYS A 152 5.82 -13.62 10.19
CA LYS A 152 6.87 -14.05 9.25
C LYS A 152 7.00 -13.10 8.06
N ALA A 153 5.90 -12.45 7.68
CA ALA A 153 5.92 -11.36 6.71
C ALA A 153 4.75 -10.40 6.93
N ILE A 154 4.87 -9.22 6.36
CA ILE A 154 3.86 -8.17 6.35
C ILE A 154 3.32 -8.00 4.93
N ILE A 155 2.00 -7.98 4.80
CA ILE A 155 1.32 -7.47 3.61
C ILE A 155 0.90 -6.05 3.93
N ASN A 156 1.65 -5.08 3.43
CA ASN A 156 1.35 -3.66 3.64
C ASN A 156 0.43 -3.16 2.53
N ILE A 157 -0.79 -2.77 2.89
CA ILE A 157 -1.76 -2.25 1.93
C ILE A 157 -1.65 -0.73 1.88
N VAL A 158 -1.37 -0.23 0.68
CA VAL A 158 -1.20 1.17 0.37
C VAL A 158 -2.32 1.62 -0.56
N ASP A 159 -3.04 2.66 -0.17
CA ASP A 159 -4.02 3.32 -1.03
C ASP A 159 -3.30 4.16 -2.07
N ALA A 160 -3.39 3.75 -3.33
CA ALA A 160 -2.75 4.40 -4.47
C ALA A 160 -3.30 5.80 -4.76
N THR A 161 -4.54 6.09 -4.33
CA THR A 161 -5.16 7.42 -4.50
C THR A 161 -4.64 8.44 -3.49
N ASN A 162 -4.06 7.96 -2.37
CA ASN A 162 -3.50 8.79 -1.29
C ASN A 162 -2.13 8.26 -0.85
N ILE A 163 -1.25 8.07 -1.81
CA ILE A 163 0.02 7.34 -1.66
C ILE A 163 0.95 7.99 -0.63
N GLU A 164 1.08 9.31 -0.63
CA GLU A 164 1.99 10.04 0.26
C GLU A 164 1.69 9.77 1.74
N ARG A 165 0.41 9.82 2.11
CA ARG A 165 -0.03 9.56 3.48
C ARG A 165 0.22 8.11 3.89
N ASN A 166 0.03 7.16 2.96
CA ASN A 166 0.20 5.74 3.23
C ASN A 166 1.67 5.35 3.33
N LEU A 167 2.54 5.95 2.52
CA LEU A 167 3.97 5.67 2.54
C LEU A 167 4.65 6.04 3.86
N TYR A 168 4.08 6.96 4.64
CA TYR A 168 4.63 7.28 5.96
C TYR A 168 4.68 6.05 6.88
N LEU A 169 3.60 5.27 6.93
CA LEU A 169 3.59 3.99 7.66
C LEU A 169 4.53 2.97 7.02
N THR A 170 4.51 2.86 5.69
CA THR A 170 5.36 1.94 4.93
C THR A 170 6.83 2.11 5.28
N MET A 171 7.32 3.35 5.34
CA MET A 171 8.71 3.63 5.70
C MET A 171 9.06 3.14 7.10
N GLN A 172 8.16 3.29 8.05
CA GLN A 172 8.36 2.79 9.43
C GLN A 172 8.36 1.26 9.50
N LEU A 173 7.53 0.60 8.68
CA LEU A 173 7.49 -0.86 8.61
C LEU A 173 8.77 -1.42 7.98
N LEU A 174 9.34 -0.73 6.98
CA LEU A 174 10.63 -1.11 6.37
C LEU A 174 11.78 -1.09 7.37
N GLU A 175 11.76 -0.19 8.36
CA GLU A 175 12.78 -0.11 9.41
C GLU A 175 12.72 -1.28 10.40
N MET A 176 11.66 -2.09 10.38
CA MET A 176 11.49 -3.21 11.32
C MET A 176 12.18 -4.51 10.90
N ASP A 177 12.77 -4.53 9.69
CA ASP A 177 13.48 -5.69 9.14
C ASP A 177 12.62 -6.98 9.10
N ILE A 178 11.31 -6.82 8.90
CA ILE A 178 10.37 -7.92 8.67
C ILE A 178 10.12 -8.02 7.16
N PRO A 179 10.21 -9.22 6.55
CA PRO A 179 9.88 -9.40 5.15
C PRO A 179 8.51 -8.80 4.82
N MET A 180 8.44 -8.00 3.74
CA MET A 180 7.25 -7.26 3.41
C MET A 180 6.98 -7.23 1.91
N VAL A 181 5.70 -7.31 1.54
CA VAL A 181 5.19 -7.00 0.21
C VAL A 181 4.21 -5.84 0.30
N ILE A 182 4.23 -4.95 -0.67
CA ILE A 182 3.28 -3.84 -0.76
C ILE A 182 2.17 -4.22 -1.74
N ALA A 183 0.94 -4.25 -1.23
CA ALA A 183 -0.27 -4.33 -2.04
C ALA A 183 -0.74 -2.91 -2.36
N LEU A 184 -0.41 -2.41 -3.55
CA LEU A 184 -0.78 -1.06 -4.01
C LEU A 184 -2.22 -1.11 -4.52
N ASN A 185 -3.17 -0.79 -3.65
CA ASN A 185 -4.60 -0.94 -3.87
C ASN A 185 -5.26 0.30 -4.50
N MET A 186 -6.48 0.14 -4.99
CA MET A 186 -7.27 1.18 -5.66
C MET A 186 -6.65 1.66 -7.00
N MET A 187 -5.89 0.79 -7.66
CA MET A 187 -5.27 1.11 -8.95
C MET A 187 -6.30 1.37 -10.05
N ASP A 188 -7.47 0.78 -9.94
CA ASP A 188 -8.61 1.05 -10.82
C ASP A 188 -9.11 2.49 -10.70
N GLU A 189 -9.09 3.08 -9.50
CA GLU A 189 -9.46 4.49 -9.30
C GLU A 189 -8.39 5.43 -9.85
N VAL A 190 -7.11 5.13 -9.64
CA VAL A 190 -5.99 5.89 -10.23
C VAL A 190 -6.10 5.92 -11.74
N THR A 191 -6.33 4.75 -12.36
CA THR A 191 -6.48 4.64 -13.82
C THR A 191 -7.75 5.33 -14.29
N GLY A 192 -8.87 5.18 -13.57
CA GLY A 192 -10.14 5.85 -13.87
C GLY A 192 -10.01 7.39 -13.86
N ASN A 193 -9.19 7.92 -13.00
CA ASN A 193 -8.86 9.35 -12.90
C ASN A 193 -7.72 9.79 -13.82
N GLN A 194 -7.32 8.95 -14.80
CA GLN A 194 -6.25 9.20 -15.75
C GLN A 194 -4.85 9.39 -15.10
N GLY A 195 -4.70 8.92 -13.86
CA GLY A 195 -3.42 8.85 -13.16
C GLY A 195 -2.61 7.63 -13.58
N SER A 196 -1.32 7.63 -13.25
CA SER A 196 -0.43 6.48 -13.39
C SER A 196 0.63 6.49 -12.30
N ILE A 197 1.02 5.32 -11.82
CA ILE A 197 2.10 5.15 -10.87
C ILE A 197 3.16 4.26 -11.52
N ASP A 198 4.43 4.68 -11.45
CA ASP A 198 5.55 3.86 -11.89
C ASP A 198 5.92 2.86 -10.79
N VAL A 199 5.29 1.69 -10.85
CA VAL A 199 5.47 0.61 -9.87
C VAL A 199 6.92 0.14 -9.83
N ASN A 200 7.59 0.02 -10.99
CA ASN A 200 8.98 -0.45 -11.05
C ASN A 200 9.95 0.53 -10.38
N THR A 201 9.73 1.82 -10.55
CA THR A 201 10.52 2.83 -9.83
C THR A 201 10.24 2.78 -8.34
N MET A 202 8.97 2.59 -7.94
CA MET A 202 8.59 2.47 -6.53
C MET A 202 9.25 1.26 -5.86
N GLU A 203 9.23 0.09 -6.49
CA GLU A 203 9.95 -1.10 -6.00
C GLU A 203 11.46 -0.86 -5.85
N LYS A 204 12.06 -0.24 -6.86
CA LYS A 204 13.48 0.11 -6.82
C LYS A 204 13.85 0.98 -5.64
N MET A 205 13.01 1.96 -5.35
CA MET A 205 13.25 2.93 -4.27
C MET A 205 13.01 2.34 -2.89
N LEU A 206 11.96 1.53 -2.74
CA LEU A 206 11.58 0.94 -1.46
C LEU A 206 12.32 -0.36 -1.15
N GLY A 207 12.86 -1.04 -2.17
CA GLY A 207 13.60 -2.28 -2.00
C GLY A 207 12.74 -3.50 -1.65
N VAL A 208 11.42 -3.42 -1.84
CA VAL A 208 10.45 -4.49 -1.59
C VAL A 208 9.49 -4.63 -2.76
N PRO A 209 8.91 -5.82 -3.00
CA PRO A 209 7.92 -6.02 -4.05
C PRO A 209 6.71 -5.11 -3.89
N VAL A 210 6.23 -4.53 -4.99
CA VAL A 210 5.02 -3.70 -5.05
C VAL A 210 4.07 -4.25 -6.09
N ILE A 211 2.95 -4.79 -5.64
CA ILE A 211 1.96 -5.43 -6.49
C ILE A 211 0.75 -4.48 -6.67
N PRO A 212 0.48 -4.01 -7.88
CA PRO A 212 -0.70 -3.21 -8.16
C PRO A 212 -1.95 -4.09 -8.14
N ILE A 213 -2.93 -3.70 -7.32
CA ILE A 213 -4.17 -4.45 -7.14
C ILE A 213 -5.41 -3.54 -7.18
N SER A 214 -6.56 -4.16 -7.43
CA SER A 214 -7.87 -3.64 -7.05
C SER A 214 -8.59 -4.72 -6.22
N ALA A 215 -8.54 -4.60 -4.91
CA ALA A 215 -9.19 -5.55 -4.02
C ALA A 215 -10.71 -5.60 -4.24
N ALA A 216 -11.35 -4.47 -4.59
CA ALA A 216 -12.77 -4.39 -4.88
C ALA A 216 -13.16 -5.21 -6.13
N LYS A 217 -12.29 -5.24 -7.15
CA LYS A 217 -12.50 -5.96 -8.41
C LYS A 217 -11.83 -7.34 -8.45
N ASN A 218 -11.10 -7.68 -7.40
CA ASN A 218 -10.27 -8.90 -7.33
C ASN A 218 -9.22 -8.99 -8.47
N GLU A 219 -8.65 -7.85 -8.86
CA GLU A 219 -7.60 -7.75 -9.86
C GLU A 219 -6.22 -7.70 -9.18
N GLY A 220 -5.23 -8.44 -9.69
CA GLY A 220 -3.86 -8.51 -9.16
C GLY A 220 -3.70 -9.29 -7.85
N VAL A 221 -4.80 -9.78 -7.25
CA VAL A 221 -4.77 -10.50 -5.96
C VAL A 221 -4.09 -11.87 -6.09
N ASP A 222 -4.30 -12.57 -7.19
CA ASP A 222 -3.63 -13.86 -7.45
C ASP A 222 -2.10 -13.70 -7.59
N GLU A 223 -1.65 -12.57 -8.13
CA GLU A 223 -0.25 -12.25 -8.23
C GLU A 223 0.35 -11.92 -6.85
N LEU A 224 -0.36 -11.13 -6.06
CA LEU A 224 0.04 -10.86 -4.66
C LEU A 224 0.22 -12.15 -3.84
N ILE A 225 -0.62 -13.16 -4.05
CA ILE A 225 -0.52 -14.45 -3.33
C ILE A 225 0.70 -15.27 -3.77
N LYS A 226 1.19 -15.10 -4.98
CA LYS A 226 2.37 -15.81 -5.49
C LYS A 226 3.68 -15.26 -4.96
N HIS A 227 3.70 -13.99 -4.57
CA HIS A 227 4.85 -13.31 -3.94
C HIS A 227 4.99 -13.67 -2.48
#